data_7e9b1180af76c3cf8b02430b5b7e7f00
#
_entry.id   7e9b1180af76c3cf8b02430b5b7e7f00
#
_cell.length_a   1.000
_cell.length_b   1.000
_cell.length_c   1.000
_cell.angle_alpha   90.00
_cell.angle_beta   90.00
_cell.angle_gamma   90.00
#
_symmetry.space_group_name_H-M   'P 1'
#
loop_
_entity.id
_entity.type
_entity.pdbx_description
1 polymer ?
#
loop_
_entity_poly.entity_id
_entity_poly.type
_entity_poly.pdbx_seq_one_letter_code
_entity_poly.pdbx_strand_id
1 'polypeptide(L)'
;MANGLKLKGLQPDVRAAAAWTLDVADYYGVPVTVTSTKRSWLKQYQLYRRYQAGQSRFPANPPGQSSHEYGLSFDSTVPEEFIPWWTMVRWYAGFRVPPNDWIHAEAPNWRARVGR
;
A
#
# COMPACT_ATOMS: atom_id res chain seq x y z
N MET A 1 -3.14 -18.94 -4.48
CA MET A 1 -3.30 -18.64 -3.04
C MET A 1 -4.27 -17.48 -2.86
N ALA A 2 -5.11 -17.56 -1.83
CA ALA A 2 -6.14 -16.55 -1.58
C ALA A 2 -5.60 -15.11 -1.49
N ASN A 3 -4.42 -14.93 -0.88
CA ASN A 3 -3.81 -13.62 -0.73
C ASN A 3 -3.34 -12.99 -2.05
N GLY A 4 -3.07 -13.81 -3.05
CA GLY A 4 -2.69 -13.30 -4.37
C GLY A 4 -3.80 -12.51 -5.06
N LEU A 5 -5.06 -12.87 -4.82
CA LEU A 5 -6.20 -12.15 -5.41
C LEU A 5 -6.36 -10.75 -4.80
N LYS A 6 -6.07 -10.61 -3.51
CA LYS A 6 -6.12 -9.30 -2.82
C LYS A 6 -5.06 -8.34 -3.33
N LEU A 7 -4.02 -8.86 -3.95
CA LEU A 7 -2.82 -8.09 -4.36
C LEU A 7 -2.74 -7.94 -5.89
N LYS A 8 -3.85 -8.10 -6.57
CA LYS A 8 -3.93 -7.96 -8.02
C LYS A 8 -3.43 -6.59 -8.46
N GLY A 9 -2.62 -6.58 -9.51
CA GLY A 9 -2.09 -5.35 -10.10
C GLY A 9 -0.73 -4.91 -9.58
N LEU A 10 -0.22 -5.52 -8.51
CA LEU A 10 1.13 -5.20 -8.03
C LEU A 10 2.18 -5.80 -8.97
N GLN A 11 3.33 -5.13 -9.07
CA GLN A 11 4.51 -5.67 -9.74
C GLN A 11 4.89 -7.01 -9.10
N PRO A 12 5.44 -7.98 -9.86
CA PRO A 12 5.64 -9.34 -9.34
C PRO A 12 6.45 -9.42 -8.05
N ASP A 13 7.54 -8.67 -7.92
CA ASP A 13 8.36 -8.65 -6.72
C ASP A 13 7.64 -8.03 -5.52
N VAL A 14 6.91 -6.95 -5.76
CA VAL A 14 6.12 -6.27 -4.73
C VAL A 14 4.96 -7.16 -4.28
N ARG A 15 4.31 -7.83 -5.24
CA ARG A 15 3.24 -8.77 -4.96
C ARG A 15 3.72 -9.92 -4.08
N ALA A 16 4.88 -10.50 -4.40
CA ALA A 16 5.44 -11.60 -3.62
C ALA A 16 5.78 -11.16 -2.19
N ALA A 17 6.39 -9.99 -2.02
CA ALA A 17 6.70 -9.45 -0.70
C ALA A 17 5.44 -9.14 0.10
N ALA A 18 4.43 -8.54 -0.52
CA ALA A 18 3.15 -8.26 0.12
C ALA A 18 2.43 -9.55 0.52
N ALA A 19 2.42 -10.56 -0.35
CA ALA A 19 1.82 -11.87 -0.06
C ALA A 19 2.48 -12.51 1.16
N TRP A 20 3.79 -12.41 1.28
CA TRP A 20 4.50 -12.92 2.46
C TRP A 20 4.00 -12.24 3.75
N THR A 21 3.80 -10.93 3.73
CA THR A 21 3.28 -10.21 4.91
C THR A 21 1.90 -10.71 5.31
N LEU A 22 1.01 -10.94 4.33
CA LEU A 22 -0.33 -11.45 4.59
C LEU A 22 -0.29 -12.89 5.11
N ASP A 23 0.61 -13.72 4.59
CA ASP A 23 0.79 -15.09 5.07
C ASP A 23 1.28 -15.11 6.53
N VAL A 24 2.19 -14.20 6.89
CA VAL A 24 2.65 -14.05 8.28
C VAL A 24 1.48 -13.66 9.18
N ALA A 25 0.66 -12.69 8.75
CA ALA A 25 -0.52 -12.28 9.51
C ALA A 25 -1.52 -13.44 9.70
N ASP A 26 -1.75 -14.21 8.65
CA ASP A 26 -2.63 -15.39 8.72
C ASP A 26 -2.09 -16.40 9.71
N TYR A 27 -0.79 -16.65 9.70
CA TYR A 27 -0.16 -17.61 10.62
C TYR A 27 -0.36 -17.22 12.09
N TYR A 28 -0.25 -15.92 12.39
CA TYR A 28 -0.40 -15.41 13.75
C TYR A 28 -1.84 -15.02 14.11
N GLY A 29 -2.78 -15.21 13.19
CA GLY A 29 -4.20 -14.91 13.44
C GLY A 29 -4.52 -13.42 13.50
N VAL A 30 -3.69 -12.58 12.88
CA VAL A 30 -3.93 -11.13 12.84
C VAL A 30 -4.77 -10.78 11.61
N PRO A 31 -5.98 -10.21 11.81
CA PRO A 31 -6.84 -9.86 10.68
C PRO A 31 -6.29 -8.63 9.95
N VAL A 32 -6.04 -8.79 8.66
CA VAL A 32 -5.58 -7.71 7.78
C VAL A 32 -6.59 -7.48 6.68
N THR A 33 -6.97 -6.22 6.45
CA THR A 33 -7.79 -5.81 5.33
C THR A 33 -6.92 -5.04 4.34
N VAL A 34 -6.80 -5.55 3.11
CA VAL A 34 -6.14 -4.80 2.02
C VAL A 34 -7.16 -3.84 1.44
N THR A 35 -6.88 -2.55 1.52
CA THR A 35 -7.82 -1.50 1.11
C THR A 35 -7.50 -0.89 -0.24
N SER A 36 -6.25 -0.98 -0.70
CA SER A 36 -5.85 -0.45 -2.01
C SER A 36 -4.60 -1.17 -2.49
N THR A 37 -4.55 -1.41 -3.81
CA THR A 37 -3.36 -1.93 -4.49
C THR A 37 -3.03 -1.02 -5.66
N LYS A 38 -3.01 -1.54 -6.91
CA LYS A 38 -2.81 -0.69 -8.08
C LYS A 38 -4.01 0.23 -8.27
N ARG A 39 -3.70 1.47 -8.65
CA ARG A 39 -4.71 2.51 -8.86
C ARG A 39 -4.55 3.08 -10.27
N SER A 40 -5.67 3.29 -10.98
CA SER A 40 -5.64 3.91 -12.29
C SER A 40 -5.30 5.40 -12.19
N TRP A 41 -4.83 5.99 -13.30
CA TRP A 41 -4.62 7.44 -13.38
C TRP A 41 -5.90 8.21 -13.06
N LEU A 42 -7.03 7.74 -13.60
CA LEU A 42 -8.32 8.41 -13.36
C LEU A 42 -8.71 8.37 -11.88
N LYS A 43 -8.54 7.21 -11.22
CA LYS A 43 -8.82 7.11 -9.79
C LYS A 43 -7.94 8.05 -8.97
N GLN A 44 -6.65 8.13 -9.30
CA GLN A 44 -5.72 9.03 -8.63
C GLN A 44 -6.13 10.49 -8.85
N TYR A 45 -6.54 10.85 -10.06
CA TYR A 45 -7.05 12.18 -10.36
C TYR A 45 -8.27 12.53 -9.51
N GLN A 46 -9.23 11.61 -9.38
CA GLN A 46 -10.44 11.83 -8.57
C GLN A 46 -10.09 12.04 -7.09
N LEU A 47 -9.17 11.24 -6.54
CA LEU A 47 -8.73 11.38 -5.16
C LEU A 47 -8.02 12.73 -4.92
N TYR A 48 -7.18 13.12 -5.85
CA TYR A 48 -6.48 14.40 -5.78
C TYR A 48 -7.47 15.59 -5.83
N ARG A 49 -8.45 15.53 -6.72
CA ARG A 49 -9.48 16.56 -6.83
C ARG A 49 -10.30 16.69 -5.55
N ARG A 50 -10.65 15.60 -4.93
CA ARG A 50 -11.36 15.61 -3.64
C ARG A 50 -10.52 16.26 -2.55
N TYR A 51 -9.24 15.94 -2.52
CA TYR A 51 -8.32 16.52 -1.54
C TYR A 51 -8.19 18.03 -1.76
N GLN A 52 -7.99 18.47 -2.99
CA GLN A 52 -7.91 19.90 -3.31
C GLN A 52 -9.19 20.66 -2.96
N ALA A 53 -10.35 20.04 -3.12
CA ALA A 53 -11.64 20.65 -2.82
C ALA A 53 -12.00 20.64 -1.33
N GLY A 54 -11.13 20.09 -0.47
CA GLY A 54 -11.41 19.97 0.97
C GLY A 54 -12.45 18.91 1.31
N GLN A 55 -12.80 18.03 0.38
CA GLN A 55 -13.79 16.96 0.58
C GLN A 55 -13.19 15.71 1.20
N SER A 56 -11.87 15.62 1.32
CA SER A 56 -11.16 14.54 1.96
C SER A 56 -10.06 15.12 2.83
N ARG A 57 -9.96 14.62 4.06
CA ARG A 57 -8.87 14.95 4.97
C ARG A 57 -7.60 14.15 4.69
N PHE A 58 -7.67 13.15 3.82
CA PHE A 58 -6.51 12.34 3.46
C PHE A 58 -5.79 12.96 2.27
N PRO A 59 -4.51 13.36 2.44
CA PRO A 59 -3.73 13.89 1.33
C PRO A 59 -3.65 12.89 0.19
N ALA A 60 -3.70 13.39 -1.04
CA ALA A 60 -3.52 12.58 -2.24
C ALA A 60 -2.60 13.32 -3.21
N ASN A 61 -1.65 12.59 -3.79
CA ASN A 61 -0.73 13.13 -4.77
C ASN A 61 -1.44 13.36 -6.13
N PRO A 62 -0.95 14.32 -6.93
CA PRO A 62 -1.42 14.45 -8.31
C PRO A 62 -1.22 13.15 -9.10
N PRO A 63 -2.02 12.95 -10.16
CA PRO A 63 -1.81 11.81 -11.06
C PRO A 63 -0.37 11.74 -11.57
N GLY A 64 0.17 10.54 -11.66
CA GLY A 64 1.57 10.29 -12.04
C GLY A 64 2.56 10.37 -10.88
N GLN A 65 2.13 10.77 -9.69
CA GLN A 65 2.98 10.97 -8.52
C GLN A 65 2.68 10.00 -7.37
N SER A 66 1.88 8.97 -7.61
CA SER A 66 1.54 7.98 -6.59
C SER A 66 2.14 6.61 -6.93
N SER A 67 2.80 5.98 -5.95
CA SER A 67 3.32 4.62 -6.08
C SER A 67 2.22 3.60 -6.41
N HIS A 68 0.97 3.86 -6.01
CA HIS A 68 -0.17 3.00 -6.33
C HIS A 68 -0.43 2.89 -7.83
N GLU A 69 -0.16 3.93 -8.60
CA GLU A 69 -0.39 3.92 -10.05
C GLU A 69 0.54 2.96 -10.78
N TYR A 70 1.68 2.64 -10.19
CA TYR A 70 2.71 1.79 -10.79
C TYR A 70 2.74 0.38 -10.22
N GLY A 71 1.80 0.03 -9.33
CA GLY A 71 1.78 -1.28 -8.69
C GLY A 71 2.95 -1.50 -7.72
N LEU A 72 3.42 -0.44 -7.08
CA LEU A 72 4.61 -0.45 -6.21
C LEU A 72 4.28 -0.18 -4.75
N SER A 73 2.99 -0.17 -4.40
CA SER A 73 2.54 0.02 -3.02
C SER A 73 1.20 -0.64 -2.78
N PHE A 74 0.90 -0.90 -1.52
CA PHE A 74 -0.43 -1.34 -1.12
C PHE A 74 -0.80 -0.72 0.22
N ASP A 75 -2.09 -0.53 0.42
CA ASP A 75 -2.65 -0.03 1.67
C ASP A 75 -3.37 -1.16 2.39
N SER A 76 -3.21 -1.21 3.69
CA SER A 76 -3.83 -2.24 4.52
C SER A 76 -4.10 -1.71 5.92
N THR A 77 -5.10 -2.31 6.57
CA THR A 77 -5.45 -1.97 7.94
C THR A 77 -5.47 -3.21 8.81
N VAL A 78 -5.15 -3.02 10.07
CA VAL A 78 -5.23 -4.02 11.14
C VAL A 78 -5.90 -3.36 12.36
N PRO A 79 -6.40 -4.15 13.33
CA PRO A 79 -6.81 -3.58 14.61
C PRO A 79 -5.67 -2.78 15.25
N GLU A 80 -6.02 -1.72 15.95
CA GLU A 80 -5.08 -0.73 16.47
C GLU A 80 -3.93 -1.36 17.27
N GLU A 81 -4.23 -2.35 18.09
CA GLU A 81 -3.24 -3.06 18.94
C GLU A 81 -2.14 -3.74 18.12
N PHE A 82 -2.40 -4.06 16.85
CA PHE A 82 -1.43 -4.73 15.99
C PHE A 82 -0.66 -3.79 15.07
N ILE A 83 -0.89 -2.48 15.13
CA ILE A 83 -0.24 -1.53 14.21
C ILE A 83 1.29 -1.59 14.31
N PRO A 84 1.92 -1.57 15.50
CA PRO A 84 3.38 -1.67 15.57
C PRO A 84 3.92 -2.98 15.01
N TRP A 85 3.26 -4.08 15.30
CA TRP A 85 3.63 -5.40 14.78
C TRP A 85 3.51 -5.46 13.26
N TRP A 86 2.41 -4.96 12.72
CA TRP A 86 2.15 -4.96 11.29
C TRP A 86 3.14 -4.08 10.52
N THR A 87 3.49 -2.94 11.10
CA THR A 87 4.54 -2.06 10.54
C THR A 87 5.87 -2.80 10.46
N MET A 88 6.25 -3.51 11.52
CA MET A 88 7.48 -4.29 11.56
C MET A 88 7.48 -5.41 10.50
N VAL A 89 6.37 -6.14 10.36
CA VAL A 89 6.26 -7.23 9.38
C VAL A 89 6.49 -6.70 7.96
N ARG A 90 5.84 -5.59 7.60
CA ARG A 90 6.00 -4.99 6.28
C ARG A 90 7.41 -4.44 6.06
N TRP A 91 8.01 -3.87 7.09
CA TRP A 91 9.39 -3.42 7.04
C TRP A 91 10.36 -4.60 6.79
N TYR A 92 10.18 -5.71 7.47
CA TYR A 92 10.97 -6.92 7.23
C TYR A 92 10.82 -7.48 5.81
N ALA A 93 9.66 -7.29 5.21
CA ALA A 93 9.44 -7.68 3.82
C ALA A 93 10.12 -6.75 2.80
N GLY A 94 10.71 -5.64 3.28
CA GLY A 94 11.41 -4.68 2.45
C GLY A 94 10.62 -3.43 2.09
N PHE A 95 9.41 -3.26 2.65
CA PHE A 95 8.62 -2.07 2.38
C PHE A 95 9.06 -0.88 3.23
N ARG A 96 8.95 0.31 2.63
CA ARG A 96 8.97 1.56 3.37
C ARG A 96 7.55 1.86 3.85
N VAL A 97 7.39 2.10 5.15
CA VAL A 97 6.13 2.51 5.76
C VAL A 97 6.32 3.91 6.32
N PRO A 98 5.69 4.95 5.75
CA PRO A 98 5.87 6.31 6.24
C PRO A 98 5.38 6.45 7.68
N PRO A 99 6.10 7.20 8.55
CA PRO A 99 5.72 7.31 9.96
C PRO A 99 4.34 7.95 10.19
N ASN A 100 3.86 8.77 9.25
CA ASN A 100 2.58 9.45 9.37
C ASN A 100 1.44 8.73 8.62
N ASP A 101 1.74 7.56 8.03
CA ASP A 101 0.78 6.83 7.21
C ASP A 101 1.05 5.33 7.34
N TRP A 102 0.73 4.77 8.50
CA TRP A 102 0.97 3.37 8.79
C TRP A 102 0.20 2.41 7.88
N ILE A 103 -0.87 2.90 7.25
CA ILE A 103 -1.68 2.12 6.31
C ILE A 103 -0.90 1.83 5.02
N HIS A 104 -0.06 2.76 4.59
CA HIS A 104 0.66 2.71 3.32
C HIS A 104 1.98 1.97 3.45
N ALA A 105 2.25 1.06 2.50
CA ALA A 105 3.55 0.40 2.35
C ALA A 105 3.96 0.48 0.89
N GLU A 106 5.18 0.93 0.63
CA GLU A 106 5.67 1.15 -0.72
C GLU A 106 7.04 0.51 -0.94
N ALA A 107 7.33 0.16 -2.20
CA ALA A 107 8.67 -0.29 -2.57
C ALA A 107 9.67 0.85 -2.35
N PRO A 108 10.84 0.58 -1.73
CA PRO A 108 11.88 1.59 -1.57
C PRO A 108 12.30 2.13 -2.93
N ASN A 109 12.54 3.45 -3.00
CA ASN A 109 12.99 4.10 -4.24
C ASN A 109 12.05 3.88 -5.43
N TRP A 110 10.75 3.78 -5.17
CA TRP A 110 9.79 3.51 -6.25
C TRP A 110 9.85 4.56 -7.36
N ARG A 111 10.15 5.83 -7.03
CA ARG A 111 10.29 6.89 -8.04
C ARG A 111 11.39 6.58 -9.03
N ALA A 112 12.54 6.12 -8.55
CA ALA A 112 13.65 5.72 -9.42
C ALA A 112 13.27 4.55 -10.32
N ARG A 113 12.46 3.61 -9.80
CA ARG A 113 12.02 2.43 -10.59
C ARG A 113 11.16 2.82 -11.79
N VAL A 114 10.44 3.92 -11.71
CA VAL A 114 9.53 4.37 -12.78
C VAL A 114 10.08 5.60 -13.53
N GLY A 115 11.35 5.95 -13.32
CA GLY A 115 12.00 7.04 -14.03
C GLY A 115 11.61 8.44 -13.55
N ARG A 116 11.30 8.56 -12.28
CA ARG A 116 10.85 9.85 -11.72
C ARG A 116 11.87 10.52 -10.83
#